data_34a5cc54753b280863ce81a337bca472
#
_entry.id   34a5cc54753b280863ce81a337bca472
#
_cell.length_a   1.000
_cell.length_b   1.000
_cell.length_c   1.000
_cell.angle_alpha   90.00
_cell.angle_beta   90.00
_cell.angle_gamma   90.00
#
_symmetry.space_group_name_H-M   'P 1'
#
loop_
_entity.id
_entity.type
_entity.pdbx_description
1 polymer ?
#
loop_
_entity_poly.entity_id
_entity_poly.type
_entity_poly.pdbx_seq_one_letter_code
_entity_poly.pdbx_strand_id
1 'polypeptide(L)'
;MIKNFRDNWLRNFFVEDIQSKKVSADIRSRLFRKLQLLDDATSDADLRSPPSNHFEKLSGKLKDKCSICVNDRWRIIFTWDDERGEADGIYLDNPAYQ
;
A
#
# COMPACT_ATOMS: atom_id res chain seq x y z
N MET A 1 1.30 -10.54 3.50
CA MET A 1 0.14 -10.98 2.68
C MET A 1 -0.99 -9.97 2.78
N ILE A 2 -1.61 -9.66 1.66
CA ILE A 2 -2.77 -8.78 1.66
C ILE A 2 -4.01 -9.55 2.06
N LYS A 3 -4.71 -9.07 3.10
CA LYS A 3 -5.95 -9.68 3.56
C LYS A 3 -7.17 -9.05 2.90
N ASN A 4 -7.24 -7.72 2.95
CA ASN A 4 -8.39 -6.97 2.41
C ASN A 4 -7.97 -5.60 1.90
N PHE A 5 -8.73 -5.09 0.93
CA PHE A 5 -8.61 -3.71 0.43
C PHE A 5 -9.79 -2.90 0.96
N ARG A 6 -9.54 -1.65 1.34
CA ARG A 6 -10.63 -0.73 1.68
C ARG A 6 -11.44 -0.38 0.42
N ASP A 7 -10.74 -0.16 -0.70
CA ASP A 7 -11.35 0.32 -1.95
C ASP A 7 -11.39 -0.79 -2.99
N ASN A 8 -12.56 -1.09 -3.53
CA ASN A 8 -12.76 -2.13 -4.53
C ASN A 8 -11.98 -1.88 -5.81
N TRP A 9 -11.84 -0.61 -6.23
CA TRP A 9 -11.11 -0.32 -7.46
C TRP A 9 -9.64 -0.75 -7.35
N LEU A 10 -9.05 -0.59 -6.16
CA LEU A 10 -7.65 -0.97 -5.94
C LEU A 10 -7.51 -2.50 -5.92
N ARG A 11 -8.47 -3.17 -5.30
CA ARG A 11 -8.53 -4.64 -5.34
C ARG A 11 -8.62 -5.13 -6.78
N ASN A 12 -9.53 -4.56 -7.56
CA ASN A 12 -9.73 -4.97 -8.95
C ASN A 12 -8.49 -4.68 -9.80
N PHE A 13 -7.80 -3.58 -9.51
CA PHE A 13 -6.54 -3.25 -10.18
C PHE A 13 -5.49 -4.33 -9.91
N PHE A 14 -5.34 -4.75 -8.66
CA PHE A 14 -4.28 -5.69 -8.28
C PHE A 14 -4.64 -7.14 -8.59
N VAL A 15 -5.85 -7.56 -8.23
CA VAL A 15 -6.26 -8.98 -8.30
C VAL A 15 -6.79 -9.34 -9.69
N GLU A 16 -7.59 -8.46 -10.27
CA GLU A 16 -8.28 -8.73 -11.54
C GLU A 16 -7.63 -8.08 -12.75
N ASP A 17 -6.54 -7.35 -12.55
CA ASP A 17 -5.83 -6.64 -13.62
C ASP A 17 -6.72 -5.66 -14.39
N ILE A 18 -7.67 -5.03 -13.69
CA ILE A 18 -8.58 -4.05 -14.28
C ILE A 18 -7.97 -2.66 -14.13
N GLN A 19 -7.76 -1.97 -15.24
CA GLN A 19 -7.24 -0.61 -15.24
C GLN A 19 -8.23 0.36 -14.62
N SER A 20 -7.71 1.36 -13.89
CA SER A 20 -8.52 2.37 -13.24
C SER A 20 -8.09 3.77 -13.66
N LYS A 21 -9.08 4.65 -13.89
CA LYS A 21 -8.82 6.05 -14.17
C LYS A 21 -8.33 6.82 -12.95
N LYS A 22 -8.44 6.23 -11.76
CA LYS A 22 -7.96 6.84 -10.51
C LYS A 22 -6.46 6.85 -10.39
N VAL A 23 -5.77 6.09 -11.25
CA VAL A 23 -4.32 5.96 -11.24
C VAL A 23 -3.80 6.31 -12.64
N SER A 24 -2.89 7.28 -12.70
CA SER A 24 -2.27 7.63 -13.98
C SER A 24 -1.35 6.53 -14.48
N ALA A 25 -1.18 6.47 -15.81
CA ALA A 25 -0.41 5.41 -16.44
C ALA A 25 1.05 5.36 -15.96
N ASP A 26 1.61 6.50 -15.60
CA ASP A 26 3.01 6.60 -15.19
C ASP A 26 3.30 5.94 -13.83
N ILE A 27 2.28 5.76 -12.98
CA ILE A 27 2.50 5.13 -11.67
C ILE A 27 1.94 3.71 -11.58
N ARG A 28 1.22 3.24 -12.59
CA ARG A 28 0.59 1.91 -12.56
C ARG A 28 1.58 0.80 -12.25
N SER A 29 2.69 0.79 -12.93
CA SER A 29 3.71 -0.24 -12.76
C SER A 29 4.31 -0.22 -11.37
N ARG A 30 4.60 0.97 -10.84
CA ARG A 30 5.12 1.11 -9.47
C ARG A 30 4.09 0.69 -8.44
N LEU A 31 2.85 1.11 -8.62
CA LEU A 31 1.77 0.75 -7.70
C LEU A 31 1.60 -0.76 -7.66
N PHE A 32 1.56 -1.42 -8.80
CA PHE A 32 1.43 -2.87 -8.86
C PHE A 32 2.58 -3.56 -8.12
N ARG A 33 3.82 -3.12 -8.37
CA ARG A 33 5.00 -3.71 -7.72
C ARG A 33 4.98 -3.51 -6.21
N LYS A 34 4.53 -2.34 -5.73
CA LYS A 34 4.46 -2.08 -4.29
C LYS A 34 3.34 -2.90 -3.63
N LEU A 35 2.23 -3.09 -4.31
CA LEU A 35 1.17 -3.98 -3.82
C LEU A 35 1.66 -5.43 -3.79
N GLN A 36 2.43 -5.86 -4.79
CA GLN A 36 3.00 -7.19 -4.81
C GLN A 36 4.01 -7.38 -3.67
N LEU A 37 4.83 -6.38 -3.42
CA LEU A 37 5.77 -6.40 -2.29
C LEU A 37 5.01 -6.54 -0.97
N LEU A 38 3.91 -5.81 -0.82
CA LEU A 38 3.08 -5.88 0.38
C LEU A 38 2.44 -7.26 0.52
N ASP A 39 1.99 -7.84 -0.58
CA ASP A 39 1.39 -9.17 -0.59
C ASP A 39 2.41 -10.27 -0.24
N ASP A 40 3.66 -10.11 -0.66
CA ASP A 40 4.73 -11.05 -0.40
C ASP A 40 5.31 -10.91 1.01
N ALA A 41 5.10 -9.77 1.66
CA ALA A 41 5.69 -9.49 2.97
C ALA A 41 5.08 -10.38 4.05
N THR A 42 5.92 -10.93 4.90
CA THR A 42 5.51 -11.76 6.03
C THR A 42 5.94 -11.16 7.37
N SER A 43 6.74 -10.10 7.33
CA SER A 43 7.23 -9.43 8.55
C SER A 43 7.43 -7.95 8.31
N ASP A 44 7.54 -7.21 9.40
CA ASP A 44 7.88 -5.79 9.42
C ASP A 44 9.19 -5.53 8.64
N ALA A 45 10.18 -6.40 8.81
CA ALA A 45 11.46 -6.25 8.12
C ALA A 45 11.31 -6.27 6.60
N ASP A 46 10.39 -7.06 6.08
CA ASP A 46 10.13 -7.12 4.64
C ASP A 46 9.57 -5.80 4.11
N LEU A 47 8.78 -5.09 4.93
CA LEU A 47 8.18 -3.81 4.55
C LEU A 47 9.22 -2.68 4.56
N ARG A 48 10.30 -2.83 5.31
CA ARG A 48 11.36 -1.84 5.41
C ARG A 48 12.40 -1.97 4.29
N SER A 49 12.34 -3.02 3.52
CA SER A 49 13.28 -3.28 2.43
C SER A 49 12.53 -3.32 1.09
N PRO A 50 12.96 -2.58 0.05
CA PRO A 50 14.11 -1.67 0.04
C PRO A 50 13.82 -0.37 0.80
N PRO A 51 14.87 0.39 1.16
CA PRO A 51 14.69 1.68 1.86
C PRO A 51 13.77 2.66 1.13
N SER A 52 13.69 2.55 -0.20
CA SER A 52 12.80 3.39 -1.01
C SER A 52 11.32 3.21 -0.70
N ASN A 53 10.94 2.17 0.03
CA ASN A 53 9.56 2.00 0.49
C ASN A 53 9.16 3.07 1.50
N HIS A 54 10.12 3.67 2.21
CA HIS A 54 9.87 4.65 3.26
C HIS A 54 8.75 4.19 4.20
N PHE A 55 8.88 2.94 4.67
CA PHE A 55 7.89 2.38 5.58
C PHE A 55 7.78 3.25 6.83
N GLU A 56 6.56 3.64 7.17
CA GLU A 56 6.28 4.46 8.34
C GLU A 56 5.09 3.92 9.11
N LYS A 57 5.17 4.01 10.44
CA LYS A 57 4.00 3.85 11.30
C LYS A 57 3.44 5.25 11.53
N LEU A 58 2.16 5.43 11.20
CA LEU A 58 1.54 6.74 11.24
C LEU A 58 1.10 7.11 12.65
N SER A 59 0.86 8.40 12.87
CA SER A 59 0.46 8.93 14.18
C SER A 59 -0.82 9.76 14.05
N GLY A 60 -1.32 10.28 15.19
CA GLY A 60 -2.53 11.07 15.21
C GLY A 60 -3.76 10.24 14.90
N LYS A 61 -4.58 10.71 13.99
CA LYS A 61 -5.82 10.02 13.60
C LYS A 61 -5.59 8.67 12.92
N LEU A 62 -4.38 8.46 12.39
CA LEU A 62 -4.01 7.25 11.67
C LEU A 62 -3.01 6.39 12.46
N LYS A 63 -3.00 6.50 13.79
CA LYS A 63 -1.99 5.87 14.64
C LYS A 63 -1.89 4.35 14.51
N ASP A 64 -2.96 3.70 14.05
CA ASP A 64 -2.98 2.24 13.88
C ASP A 64 -2.62 1.82 12.47
N LYS A 65 -2.25 2.77 11.61
CA LYS A 65 -1.96 2.51 10.21
C LYS A 65 -0.48 2.69 9.91
N CYS A 66 -0.09 2.07 8.79
CA CYS A 66 1.26 2.16 8.25
C CYS A 66 1.19 2.64 6.81
N SER A 67 2.31 3.10 6.30
CA SER A 67 2.39 3.48 4.89
C SER A 67 3.68 3.01 4.24
N ILE A 68 3.60 2.72 2.94
CA ILE A 68 4.77 2.56 2.08
C ILE A 68 4.62 3.48 0.87
N CYS A 69 5.75 3.98 0.39
CA CYS A 69 5.79 4.97 -0.67
C CYS A 69 5.66 4.31 -2.05
N VAL A 70 4.82 4.86 -2.92
CA VAL A 70 4.77 4.49 -4.34
C VAL A 70 5.71 5.41 -5.13
N ASN A 71 5.56 6.71 -4.93
CA ASN A 71 6.44 7.74 -5.49
C ASN A 71 6.41 8.97 -4.56
N ASP A 72 6.85 10.13 -5.04
CA ASP A 72 6.91 11.36 -4.23
C ASP A 72 5.55 11.83 -3.76
N ARG A 73 4.47 11.46 -4.45
CA ARG A 73 3.13 11.97 -4.20
C ARG A 73 2.17 10.94 -3.63
N TRP A 74 2.38 9.66 -3.96
CA TRP A 74 1.43 8.60 -3.64
C TRP A 74 2.03 7.61 -2.67
N ARG A 75 1.21 7.17 -1.72
CA ARG A 75 1.59 6.12 -0.77
C ARG A 75 0.41 5.18 -0.54
N ILE A 76 0.75 3.96 -0.16
CA ILE A 76 -0.23 2.93 0.19
C ILE A 76 -0.38 2.94 1.70
N ILE A 77 -1.62 3.06 2.17
CA ILE A 77 -1.97 3.06 3.60
C ILE A 77 -2.64 1.75 3.94
N PHE A 78 -2.29 1.18 5.08
CA PHE A 78 -2.83 -0.11 5.51
C PHE A 78 -2.63 -0.30 7.00
N THR A 79 -3.35 -1.27 7.60
CA THR A 79 -3.03 -1.77 8.93
C THR A 79 -2.19 -3.03 8.78
N TRP A 80 -1.20 -3.19 9.65
CA TRP A 80 -0.28 -4.33 9.58
C TRP A 80 -0.38 -5.17 10.84
N ASP A 81 -0.63 -6.48 10.67
CA ASP A 81 -0.60 -7.46 11.73
C ASP A 81 0.71 -8.21 11.65
N ASP A 82 1.63 -7.89 12.55
CA ASP A 82 2.98 -8.44 12.54
C ASP A 82 3.00 -9.92 12.94
N GLU A 83 2.04 -10.34 13.76
CA GLU A 83 1.96 -11.75 14.17
C GLU A 83 1.55 -12.65 13.02
N ARG A 84 0.60 -12.19 12.20
CA ARG A 84 0.08 -12.96 11.08
C ARG A 84 0.76 -12.64 9.75
N GLY A 85 1.53 -11.54 9.70
CA GLY A 85 2.12 -11.08 8.45
C GLY A 85 1.07 -10.65 7.44
N GLU A 86 0.04 -9.91 7.88
CA GLU A 86 -1.08 -9.53 7.03
C GLU A 86 -1.29 -8.02 6.99
N ALA A 87 -1.59 -7.52 5.79
CA ALA A 87 -2.00 -6.13 5.57
C ALA A 87 -3.50 -6.07 5.31
N ASP A 88 -4.19 -5.11 5.91
CA ASP A 88 -5.63 -4.98 5.83
C ASP A 88 -6.04 -3.54 5.58
N GLY A 89 -7.24 -3.34 5.02
CA GLY A 89 -7.82 -2.03 4.81
C GLY A 89 -7.01 -1.16 3.85
N ILE A 90 -6.42 -1.74 2.83
CA ILE A 90 -5.45 -1.09 1.95
C ILE A 90 -6.12 -0.05 1.06
N TYR A 91 -5.52 1.14 1.00
CA TYR A 91 -5.96 2.17 0.07
C TYR A 91 -4.77 3.03 -0.38
N LEU A 92 -4.98 3.73 -1.50
CA LEU A 92 -3.99 4.63 -2.07
C LEU A 92 -4.30 6.06 -1.61
N ASP A 93 -3.27 6.76 -1.15
CA ASP A 93 -3.41 8.12 -0.62
C ASP A 93 -2.41 9.05 -1.29
N ASN A 94 -2.85 10.30 -1.51
CA ASN A 94 -1.99 11.36 -1.99
C ASN A 94 -2.06 12.52 -0.99
N PRO A 95 -1.04 12.67 -0.12
CA PRO A 95 -1.06 13.72 0.91
C PRO A 95 -1.18 15.13 0.36
N ALA A 96 -0.81 15.36 -0.90
CA ALA A 96 -0.91 16.69 -1.50
C ALA A 96 -2.34 17.19 -1.67
N TYR A 97 -3.31 16.30 -1.58
CA TYR A 97 -4.74 16.64 -1.72
C TYR A 97 -5.50 16.65 -0.40
N GLN A 98 -4.78 16.55 0.70
CA GLN A 98 -5.39 16.59 2.03
C GLN A 98 -5.21 17.94 2.71
#